data_e0464f0abc466ff7514c493eeb8e1978
#
_entry.id   e0464f0abc466ff7514c493eeb8e1978
#
_cell.length_a   1.000
_cell.length_b   1.000
_cell.length_c   1.000
_cell.angle_alpha   90.00
_cell.angle_beta   90.00
_cell.angle_gamma   90.00
#
_symmetry.space_group_name_H-M   'P 1'
#
loop_
_entity.id
_entity.type
_entity.pdbx_description
1 polymer ?
#
loop_
_entity_poly.entity_id
_entity_poly.type
_entity_poly.pdbx_seq_one_letter_code
_entity_poly.pdbx_strand_id
1 'polypeptide(L)'
;MHEIQSNLLWIGHALDVREPQGLFDMGISAIVDVAYDEPTAKLPRQLTYCRFPIIDGGGNDIQLLALAVQTTKALIETGTKTIVACSAGMSRSPTIAAFALALHLDEDPKIVVAGIAESKPLELNPELWFDVSESLNR
;
A
#
# COMPACT_ATOMS: atom_id res chain seq x y z
N MET A 1 -2.85 -11.39 -4.38
CA MET A 1 -1.94 -10.52 -3.61
C MET A 1 -0.50 -10.93 -3.82
N HIS A 2 0.43 -10.01 -3.65
CA HIS A 2 1.83 -10.21 -3.96
C HIS A 2 2.71 -9.75 -2.78
N GLU A 3 3.54 -10.64 -2.26
CA GLU A 3 4.44 -10.35 -1.15
C GLU A 3 5.64 -9.54 -1.65
N ILE A 4 5.91 -8.38 -1.03
CA ILE A 4 7.04 -7.52 -1.41
C ILE A 4 8.10 -7.42 -0.32
N GLN A 5 7.78 -7.72 0.92
CA GLN A 5 8.75 -7.92 1.99
C GLN A 5 8.37 -9.19 2.74
N SER A 6 9.34 -10.08 2.87
CA SER A 6 9.12 -11.44 3.36
C SER A 6 8.35 -11.44 4.69
N ASN A 7 7.19 -12.08 4.66
CA ASN A 7 6.34 -12.31 5.82
C ASN A 7 5.94 -11.03 6.57
N LEU A 8 5.90 -9.88 5.87
CA LEU A 8 5.65 -8.58 6.49
C LEU A 8 4.73 -7.68 5.66
N LEU A 9 4.96 -7.54 4.36
CA LEU A 9 4.25 -6.57 3.54
C LEU A 9 3.84 -7.16 2.20
N TRP A 10 2.57 -6.99 1.86
CA TRP A 10 1.96 -7.41 0.58
C TRP A 10 1.32 -6.23 -0.10
N ILE A 11 1.20 -6.32 -1.41
CA ILE A 11 0.32 -5.45 -2.22
C ILE A 11 -0.77 -6.31 -2.85
N GLY A 12 -1.93 -5.70 -3.06
CA GLY A 12 -3.08 -6.41 -3.59
C GLY A 12 -4.12 -5.52 -4.23
N HIS A 13 -5.21 -6.16 -4.65
CA HIS A 13 -6.34 -5.50 -5.29
C HIS A 13 -7.61 -5.65 -4.45
N ALA A 14 -8.70 -5.03 -4.92
CA ALA A 14 -9.95 -4.95 -4.16
C ALA A 14 -10.53 -6.33 -3.80
N LEU A 15 -10.39 -7.33 -4.68
CA LEU A 15 -10.90 -8.67 -4.39
C LEU A 15 -10.14 -9.36 -3.27
N ASP A 16 -8.85 -9.11 -3.13
CA ASP A 16 -8.06 -9.66 -2.01
C ASP A 16 -8.61 -9.20 -0.67
N VAL A 17 -9.03 -7.95 -0.59
CA VAL A 17 -9.57 -7.37 0.65
C VAL A 17 -10.98 -7.87 0.94
N ARG A 18 -11.76 -8.18 -0.09
CA ARG A 18 -13.14 -8.68 0.06
C ARG A 18 -13.21 -10.15 0.47
N GLU A 19 -12.10 -10.86 0.44
CA GLU A 19 -12.01 -12.28 0.79
C GLU A 19 -11.07 -12.46 1.98
N PRO A 20 -11.52 -12.15 3.21
CA PRO A 20 -10.64 -12.08 4.38
C PRO A 20 -9.98 -13.42 4.74
N GLN A 21 -10.52 -14.55 4.29
CA GLN A 21 -9.89 -15.84 4.56
C GLN A 21 -8.47 -15.93 4.00
N GLY A 22 -8.23 -15.40 2.80
CA GLY A 22 -6.89 -15.35 2.22
C GLY A 22 -5.91 -14.52 3.06
N LEU A 23 -6.41 -13.44 3.65
CA LEU A 23 -5.61 -12.60 4.54
C LEU A 23 -5.23 -13.37 5.81
N PHE A 24 -6.19 -14.05 6.43
CA PHE A 24 -5.94 -14.86 7.62
C PHE A 24 -4.95 -15.99 7.34
N ASP A 25 -5.08 -16.65 6.18
CA ASP A 25 -4.18 -17.74 5.80
C ASP A 25 -2.72 -17.28 5.70
N MET A 26 -2.50 -16.03 5.30
CA MET A 26 -1.16 -15.44 5.22
C MET A 26 -0.70 -14.80 6.55
N GLY A 27 -1.57 -14.77 7.55
CA GLY A 27 -1.28 -14.13 8.82
C GLY A 27 -1.36 -12.61 8.79
N ILE A 28 -1.96 -12.04 7.75
CA ILE A 28 -2.14 -10.59 7.60
C ILE A 28 -3.18 -10.12 8.62
N SER A 29 -2.85 -9.09 9.38
CA SER A 29 -3.73 -8.54 10.41
C SER A 29 -4.09 -7.07 10.18
N ALA A 30 -3.44 -6.39 9.22
CA ALA A 30 -3.73 -5.00 8.91
C ALA A 30 -3.88 -4.79 7.39
N ILE A 31 -4.82 -3.93 7.04
CA ILE A 31 -5.11 -3.55 5.66
C ILE A 31 -5.00 -2.03 5.55
N VAL A 32 -4.19 -1.57 4.61
CA VAL A 32 -4.13 -0.17 4.18
C VAL A 32 -4.82 -0.10 2.81
N ASP A 33 -6.04 0.40 2.79
CA ASP A 33 -6.86 0.52 1.59
C ASP A 33 -6.74 1.92 1.02
N VAL A 34 -6.17 2.02 -0.18
CA VAL A 34 -5.90 3.32 -0.82
C VAL A 34 -6.73 3.55 -2.08
N ALA A 35 -7.87 2.88 -2.19
CA ALA A 35 -8.75 2.96 -3.35
C ALA A 35 -9.93 3.89 -3.11
N TYR A 36 -9.87 5.13 -3.61
CA TYR A 36 -10.99 6.07 -3.55
C TYR A 36 -12.24 5.51 -4.23
N ASP A 37 -12.07 4.86 -5.37
CA ASP A 37 -13.14 4.40 -6.26
C ASP A 37 -13.78 3.06 -5.84
N GLU A 38 -13.27 2.43 -4.78
CA GLU A 38 -13.86 1.20 -4.25
C GLU A 38 -14.67 1.48 -2.98
N PRO A 39 -15.78 0.75 -2.75
CA PRO A 39 -16.50 0.86 -1.49
C PRO A 39 -15.63 0.35 -0.33
N THR A 40 -15.95 0.80 0.88
CA THR A 40 -15.29 0.27 2.09
C THR A 40 -15.57 -1.22 2.22
N ALA A 41 -14.55 -1.98 2.59
CA ALA A 41 -14.69 -3.40 2.81
C ALA A 41 -15.42 -3.69 4.14
N LYS A 42 -16.22 -4.74 4.15
CA LYS A 42 -16.83 -5.27 5.38
C LYS A 42 -15.93 -6.38 5.88
N LEU A 43 -15.26 -6.14 6.99
CA LEU A 43 -14.20 -7.02 7.48
C LEU A 43 -14.49 -7.52 8.89
N PRO A 44 -13.99 -8.72 9.24
CA PRO A 44 -14.02 -9.20 10.62
C PRO A 44 -13.32 -8.20 11.56
N ARG A 45 -13.83 -8.12 12.78
CA ARG A 45 -13.33 -7.16 13.80
C ARG A 45 -11.86 -7.38 14.20
N GLN A 46 -11.30 -8.55 13.90
CA GLN A 46 -9.91 -8.88 14.22
C GLN A 46 -8.91 -8.15 13.33
N LEU A 47 -9.34 -7.66 12.16
CA LEU A 47 -8.48 -6.98 11.21
C LEU A 47 -8.45 -5.48 11.50
N THR A 48 -7.26 -4.90 11.47
CA THR A 48 -7.08 -3.44 11.48
C THR A 48 -7.26 -2.93 10.07
N TYR A 49 -8.20 -2.00 9.88
CA TYR A 49 -8.53 -1.46 8.56
C TYR A 49 -8.30 0.04 8.55
N CYS A 50 -7.31 0.48 7.77
CA CYS A 50 -6.97 1.89 7.62
C CYS A 50 -7.25 2.29 6.16
N ARG A 51 -8.17 3.23 5.95
CA ARG A 51 -8.57 3.64 4.61
C ARG A 51 -8.14 5.07 4.32
N PHE A 52 -7.46 5.24 3.19
CA PHE A 52 -7.02 6.53 2.65
C PHE A 52 -7.55 6.63 1.22
N PRO A 53 -8.59 7.44 0.96
CA PRO A 53 -9.25 7.47 -0.35
C PRO A 53 -8.40 8.24 -1.39
N ILE A 54 -7.46 7.54 -1.98
CA ILE A 54 -6.49 8.09 -2.93
C ILE A 54 -6.98 7.87 -4.37
N ILE A 55 -6.89 8.92 -5.19
CA ILE A 55 -7.16 8.89 -6.62
C ILE A 55 -5.88 8.47 -7.34
N ASP A 56 -6.00 7.64 -8.36
CA ASP A 56 -4.84 7.21 -9.16
C ASP A 56 -4.45 8.30 -10.16
N GLY A 57 -3.78 9.32 -9.66
CA GLY A 57 -3.39 10.48 -10.45
C GLY A 57 -2.90 11.60 -9.55
N GLY A 58 -2.80 12.79 -10.14
CA GLY A 58 -2.49 14.01 -9.41
C GLY A 58 -3.71 14.60 -8.70
N GLY A 59 -3.47 15.57 -7.84
CA GLY A 59 -4.53 16.34 -7.18
C GLY A 59 -4.99 15.77 -5.84
N ASN A 60 -4.39 14.71 -5.34
CA ASN A 60 -4.65 14.25 -3.98
C ASN A 60 -4.14 15.25 -2.96
N ASP A 61 -4.81 15.33 -1.81
CA ASP A 61 -4.29 16.06 -0.67
C ASP A 61 -2.92 15.49 -0.27
N ILE A 62 -1.93 16.35 -0.24
CA ILE A 62 -0.54 15.98 0.11
C ILE A 62 -0.47 15.33 1.50
N GLN A 63 -1.25 15.83 2.46
CA GLN A 63 -1.27 15.27 3.81
C GLN A 63 -1.87 13.87 3.82
N LEU A 64 -2.86 13.61 3.00
CA LEU A 64 -3.47 12.28 2.85
C LEU A 64 -2.43 11.26 2.35
N LEU A 65 -1.65 11.65 1.34
CA LEU A 65 -0.59 10.79 0.80
C LEU A 65 0.48 10.48 1.86
N ALA A 66 0.94 11.50 2.57
CA ALA A 66 1.91 11.33 3.63
C ALA A 66 1.39 10.41 4.74
N LEU A 67 0.12 10.56 5.14
CA LEU A 67 -0.50 9.72 6.16
C LEU A 67 -0.59 8.25 5.73
N ALA A 68 -0.93 8.00 4.47
CA ALA A 68 -0.98 6.63 3.96
C ALA A 68 0.38 5.95 4.04
N VAL A 69 1.45 6.64 3.63
CA VAL A 69 2.81 6.13 3.71
C VAL A 69 3.25 5.93 5.16
N GLN A 70 3.05 6.94 6.02
CA GLN A 70 3.47 6.88 7.41
C GLN A 70 2.73 5.80 8.21
N THR A 71 1.44 5.62 7.95
CA THR A 71 0.66 4.56 8.58
C THR A 71 1.18 3.17 8.17
N THR A 72 1.44 2.97 6.89
CA THR A 72 2.01 1.71 6.40
C THR A 72 3.37 1.45 7.05
N LYS A 73 4.24 2.45 7.06
CA LYS A 73 5.55 2.38 7.71
C LYS A 73 5.42 1.99 9.19
N ALA A 74 4.53 2.65 9.93
CA ALA A 74 4.31 2.37 11.35
C ALA A 74 3.87 0.92 11.58
N LEU A 75 2.97 0.42 10.74
CA LEU A 75 2.50 -0.97 10.83
C LEU A 75 3.63 -1.97 10.63
N ILE A 76 4.43 -1.81 9.58
CA ILE A 76 5.52 -2.76 9.30
C ILE A 76 6.65 -2.65 10.32
N GLU A 77 6.92 -1.45 10.84
CA GLU A 77 7.94 -1.28 11.89
C GLU A 77 7.58 -2.00 13.19
N THR A 78 6.31 -2.15 13.49
CA THR A 78 5.85 -2.92 14.66
C THR A 78 5.77 -4.44 14.38
N GLY A 79 6.16 -4.88 13.19
CA GLY A 79 6.08 -6.28 12.80
C GLY A 79 4.66 -6.71 12.44
N THR A 80 3.74 -5.78 12.21
CA THR A 80 2.37 -6.08 11.83
C THR A 80 2.31 -6.47 10.36
N LYS A 81 1.88 -7.68 10.06
CA LYS A 81 1.74 -8.17 8.69
C LYS A 81 0.62 -7.41 8.00
N THR A 82 0.97 -6.68 6.95
CA THR A 82 0.13 -5.66 6.34
C THR A 82 -0.01 -5.88 4.84
N ILE A 83 -1.23 -5.70 4.31
CA ILE A 83 -1.46 -5.58 2.87
C ILE A 83 -1.84 -4.13 2.55
N VAL A 84 -1.23 -3.57 1.50
CA VAL A 84 -1.67 -2.32 0.89
C VAL A 84 -2.45 -2.67 -0.37
N ALA A 85 -3.69 -2.25 -0.45
CA ALA A 85 -4.59 -2.62 -1.55
C ALA A 85 -5.17 -1.39 -2.24
N CYS A 86 -5.35 -1.50 -3.55
CA CYS A 86 -6.10 -0.55 -4.37
C CYS A 86 -7.04 -1.32 -5.29
N SER A 87 -7.59 -0.70 -6.35
CA SER A 87 -8.54 -1.39 -7.21
C SER A 87 -7.90 -2.54 -7.98
N ALA A 88 -6.82 -2.28 -8.71
CA ALA A 88 -6.15 -3.26 -9.57
C ALA A 88 -4.82 -3.78 -9.00
N GLY A 89 -4.25 -3.13 -7.99
CA GLY A 89 -2.96 -3.52 -7.42
C GLY A 89 -1.75 -3.17 -8.28
N MET A 90 -1.88 -2.24 -9.23
CA MET A 90 -0.85 -1.97 -10.23
C MET A 90 -0.22 -0.58 -10.11
N SER A 91 -0.83 0.36 -9.41
CA SER A 91 -0.35 1.74 -9.31
C SER A 91 -0.35 2.27 -7.87
N ARG A 92 -1.51 2.52 -7.29
CA ARG A 92 -1.63 3.16 -5.96
C ARG A 92 -1.01 2.32 -4.85
N SER A 93 -1.36 1.04 -4.77
CA SER A 93 -0.81 0.17 -3.72
C SER A 93 0.69 -0.04 -3.87
N PRO A 94 1.25 -0.30 -5.06
CA PRO A 94 2.70 -0.37 -5.19
C PRO A 94 3.41 0.95 -4.85
N THR A 95 2.83 2.09 -5.20
CA THR A 95 3.42 3.40 -4.91
C THR A 95 3.51 3.63 -3.40
N ILE A 96 2.40 3.50 -2.69
CA ILE A 96 2.38 3.70 -1.23
C ILE A 96 3.29 2.69 -0.52
N ALA A 97 3.19 1.43 -0.90
CA ALA A 97 4.00 0.36 -0.29
C ALA A 97 5.50 0.55 -0.56
N ALA A 98 5.89 0.97 -1.77
CA ALA A 98 7.29 1.20 -2.10
C ALA A 98 7.90 2.34 -1.28
N PHE A 99 7.19 3.45 -1.12
CA PHE A 99 7.67 4.56 -0.30
C PHE A 99 7.74 4.18 1.19
N ALA A 100 6.75 3.47 1.70
CA ALA A 100 6.75 3.02 3.10
C ALA A 100 7.90 2.04 3.37
N LEU A 101 8.10 1.07 2.49
CA LEU A 101 9.16 0.10 2.62
C LEU A 101 10.54 0.75 2.48
N ALA A 102 10.68 1.70 1.56
CA ALA A 102 11.92 2.45 1.37
C ALA A 102 12.32 3.21 2.64
N LEU A 103 11.36 3.85 3.30
CA LEU A 103 11.62 4.53 4.57
C LEU A 103 12.02 3.53 5.67
N HIS A 104 11.36 2.39 5.71
CA HIS A 104 11.64 1.34 6.68
C HIS A 104 13.04 0.74 6.51
N LEU A 105 13.47 0.55 5.27
CA LEU A 105 14.76 -0.06 4.92
C LEU A 105 15.88 0.97 4.73
N ASP A 106 15.59 2.25 4.80
CA ASP A 106 16.52 3.33 4.46
C ASP A 106 17.09 3.15 3.03
N GLU A 107 16.18 2.97 2.10
CA GLU A 107 16.48 2.68 0.69
C GLU A 107 15.81 3.72 -0.22
N ASP A 108 16.27 3.82 -1.46
CA ASP A 108 15.62 4.65 -2.48
C ASP A 108 14.31 3.98 -2.94
N PRO A 109 13.16 4.67 -2.92
CA PRO A 109 11.89 4.10 -3.36
C PRO A 109 11.92 3.63 -4.81
N LYS A 110 12.75 4.21 -5.67
CA LYS A 110 12.92 3.77 -7.05
C LYS A 110 13.54 2.36 -7.13
N ILE A 111 14.47 2.07 -6.24
CA ILE A 111 15.07 0.74 -6.14
C ILE A 111 14.04 -0.27 -5.64
N VAL A 112 13.27 0.10 -4.63
CA VAL A 112 12.22 -0.78 -4.09
C VAL A 112 11.17 -1.11 -5.15
N VAL A 113 10.66 -0.11 -5.87
CA VAL A 113 9.63 -0.34 -6.88
C VAL A 113 10.17 -1.11 -8.08
N ALA A 114 11.43 -0.91 -8.46
CA ALA A 114 12.07 -1.69 -9.52
C ALA A 114 12.12 -3.17 -9.16
N GLY A 115 12.40 -3.49 -7.90
CA GLY A 115 12.38 -4.86 -7.40
C GLY A 115 10.98 -5.49 -7.47
N ILE A 116 9.95 -4.73 -7.14
CA ILE A 116 8.56 -5.19 -7.26
C ILE A 116 8.24 -5.49 -8.74
N ALA A 117 8.64 -4.59 -9.64
CA ALA A 117 8.36 -4.69 -11.07
C ALA A 117 9.03 -5.92 -11.73
N GLU A 118 10.08 -6.46 -11.16
CA GLU A 118 10.74 -7.68 -11.65
C GLU A 118 9.82 -8.91 -11.58
N SER A 119 8.90 -8.95 -10.62
CA SER A 119 8.06 -10.12 -10.36
C SER A 119 6.57 -9.88 -10.57
N LYS A 120 6.15 -8.63 -10.82
CA LYS A 120 4.74 -8.28 -10.97
C LYS A 120 4.61 -7.11 -11.96
N PRO A 121 3.70 -7.20 -12.95
CA PRO A 121 3.42 -6.06 -13.84
C PRO A 121 2.90 -4.87 -13.04
N LEU A 122 3.47 -3.69 -13.30
CA LEU A 122 3.05 -2.43 -12.69
C LEU A 122 2.69 -1.42 -13.79
N GLU A 123 1.70 -0.59 -13.50
CA GLU A 123 1.29 0.54 -14.33
C GLU A 123 1.23 1.79 -13.45
N LEU A 124 2.40 2.24 -12.99
CA LEU A 124 2.50 3.37 -12.07
C LEU A 124 2.05 4.67 -12.72
N ASN A 125 1.27 5.46 -11.98
CA ASN A 125 0.89 6.81 -12.39
C ASN A 125 2.02 7.79 -12.01
N PRO A 126 2.65 8.47 -12.98
CA PRO A 126 3.80 9.33 -12.68
C PRO A 126 3.45 10.55 -11.81
N GLU A 127 2.24 11.11 -11.96
CA GLU A 127 1.80 12.25 -11.15
C GLU A 127 1.60 11.84 -9.69
N LEU A 128 1.00 10.67 -9.47
CA LEU A 128 0.85 10.13 -8.13
C LEU A 128 2.21 9.88 -7.47
N TRP A 129 3.12 9.25 -8.19
CA TRP A 129 4.48 9.00 -7.69
C TRP A 129 5.16 10.29 -7.26
N PHE A 130 5.11 11.31 -8.14
CA PHE A 130 5.70 12.62 -7.84
C PHE A 130 5.07 13.26 -6.61
N ASP A 131 3.74 13.25 -6.51
CA ASP A 131 3.02 13.86 -5.39
C ASP A 131 3.31 13.13 -4.06
N VAL A 132 3.43 11.82 -4.07
CA VAL A 132 3.83 11.05 -2.88
C VAL A 132 5.24 11.43 -2.46
N SER A 133 6.18 11.49 -3.41
CA SER A 133 7.55 11.91 -3.14
C SER A 133 7.59 13.31 -2.50
N GLU A 134 6.86 14.26 -3.07
CA GLU A 134 6.78 15.63 -2.53
C GLU A 134 6.15 15.66 -1.13
N SER A 135 5.16 14.82 -0.87
CA SER A 135 4.48 14.77 0.43
C SER A 135 5.42 14.39 1.58
N LEU A 136 6.48 13.65 1.28
CA LEU A 136 7.44 13.16 2.27
C LEU A 136 8.65 14.07 2.45
N ASN A 137 8.81 15.06 1.58
CA ASN A 137 9.91 16.03 1.63
C ASN A 137 9.57 17.30 2.42
N ARG A 138 8.49 17.29 3.17
CA ARG A 138 7.98 18.45 3.92
C ARG A 138 8.16 18.31 5.42
#